data_65de6a807bfb3fe86af667ec48778029
#
_entry.id   65de6a807bfb3fe86af667ec48778029
#
_cell.length_a   1.000
_cell.length_b   1.000
_cell.length_c   1.000
_cell.angle_alpha   90.00
_cell.angle_beta   90.00
_cell.angle_gamma   90.00
#
_symmetry.space_group_name_H-M   'P 1'
#
loop_
_entity.id
_entity.type
_entity.pdbx_description
1 polymer ?
#
loop_
_entity_poly.entity_id
_entity_poly.type
_entity_poly.pdbx_seq_one_letter_code
_entity_poly.pdbx_strand_id
1 'polypeptide(L)'
;GSTTAFIEADLKTALSLAWADGGDPSVIMMSAVNKKAFSGFTGVATRFNDVKGATSANIIGSADVYVSDFGVHKAVLNRYMRDQAVLCLDPDHVGIAFLRPFSKTPLARTGDSERFQIIGEATLVVTNPNAHAKVQNVGG
;
A
#
# COMPACT_ATOMS: atom_id res chain seq x y z
N GLY A 1 7.86 -8.72 20.77
CA GLY A 1 6.45 -9.04 20.69
C GLY A 1 6.25 -10.26 19.81
N SER A 2 5.33 -11.14 20.18
CA SER A 2 4.97 -12.29 19.35
C SER A 2 4.28 -11.78 18.09
N THR A 3 4.77 -12.15 16.91
CA THR A 3 4.11 -11.92 15.63
C THR A 3 3.16 -13.09 15.36
N THR A 4 1.98 -12.78 14.82
CA THR A 4 1.00 -13.76 14.38
C THR A 4 0.99 -13.84 12.85
N ALA A 5 0.51 -14.93 12.29
CA ALA A 5 0.32 -15.02 10.86
C ALA A 5 -0.74 -14.00 10.40
N PHE A 6 -0.52 -13.36 9.25
CA PHE A 6 -1.51 -12.47 8.65
C PHE A 6 -2.67 -13.28 8.10
N ILE A 7 -3.87 -13.06 8.62
CA ILE A 7 -5.10 -13.76 8.23
C ILE A 7 -6.13 -12.81 7.63
N GLU A 8 -7.03 -13.37 6.82
CA GLU A 8 -8.07 -12.59 6.14
C GLU A 8 -9.03 -11.88 7.10
N ALA A 9 -9.30 -12.47 8.27
CA ALA A 9 -10.17 -11.88 9.28
C ALA A 9 -9.62 -10.55 9.84
N ASP A 10 -8.31 -10.45 10.03
CA ASP A 10 -7.67 -9.21 10.50
C ASP A 10 -7.79 -8.10 9.46
N LEU A 11 -7.65 -8.44 8.17
CA LEU A 11 -7.82 -7.50 7.08
C LEU A 11 -9.27 -7.00 7.01
N LYS A 12 -10.26 -7.89 7.08
CA LYS A 12 -11.68 -7.53 7.09
C LYS A 12 -12.04 -6.63 8.26
N THR A 13 -11.50 -6.92 9.44
CA THR A 13 -11.71 -6.09 10.63
C THR A 13 -11.12 -4.69 10.44
N ALA A 14 -9.91 -4.58 9.91
CA ALA A 14 -9.28 -3.30 9.63
C ALA A 14 -10.06 -2.47 8.60
N LEU A 15 -10.54 -3.09 7.52
CA LEU A 15 -11.37 -2.43 6.51
C LEU A 15 -12.70 -1.96 7.09
N SER A 16 -13.36 -2.77 7.93
CA SER A 16 -14.63 -2.39 8.57
C SER A 16 -14.49 -1.21 9.52
N LEU A 17 -13.38 -1.12 10.26
CA LEU A 17 -13.09 0.01 11.14
C LEU A 17 -12.88 1.30 10.35
N ALA A 18 -12.08 1.28 9.30
CA ALA A 18 -11.87 2.45 8.45
C ALA A 18 -13.17 2.91 7.78
N TRP A 19 -14.00 1.97 7.32
CA TRP A 19 -15.29 2.27 6.72
C TRP A 19 -16.28 2.87 7.71
N ALA A 20 -16.30 2.39 8.94
CA ALA A 20 -17.16 2.92 10.02
C ALA A 20 -16.82 4.38 10.36
N ASP A 21 -15.54 4.75 10.24
CA ASP A 21 -15.04 6.11 10.46
C ASP A 21 -15.14 7.01 9.19
N GLY A 22 -15.79 6.51 8.14
CA GLY A 22 -16.08 7.27 6.93
C GLY A 22 -14.96 7.26 5.88
N GLY A 23 -13.99 6.35 5.98
CA GLY A 23 -12.95 6.14 4.97
C GLY A 23 -13.36 5.11 3.92
N ASP A 24 -12.77 5.22 2.73
CA ASP A 24 -12.86 4.22 1.66
C ASP A 24 -11.45 3.74 1.27
N PRO A 25 -10.84 2.84 2.05
CA PRO A 25 -9.47 2.41 1.81
C PRO A 25 -9.38 1.54 0.55
N SER A 26 -9.09 2.16 -0.58
CA SER A 26 -8.94 1.49 -1.87
C SER A 26 -7.57 0.84 -2.09
N VAL A 27 -6.55 1.17 -1.26
CA VAL A 27 -5.19 0.65 -1.37
C VAL A 27 -4.79 -0.12 -0.12
N ILE A 28 -4.33 -1.36 -0.31
CA ILE A 28 -3.74 -2.18 0.75
C ILE A 28 -2.24 -2.29 0.47
N MET A 29 -1.43 -1.66 1.30
CA MET A 29 0.03 -1.67 1.18
C MET A 29 0.65 -2.68 2.14
N MET A 30 1.53 -3.54 1.65
CA MET A 30 2.12 -4.61 2.44
C MET A 30 3.54 -4.98 1.99
N SER A 31 4.27 -5.68 2.86
CA SER A 31 5.57 -6.26 2.54
C SER A 31 5.45 -7.54 1.71
N ALA A 32 6.58 -8.07 1.25
CA ALA A 32 6.63 -9.31 0.47
C ALA A 32 6.15 -10.54 1.25
N VAL A 33 6.40 -10.59 2.56
CA VAL A 33 5.98 -11.69 3.44
C VAL A 33 4.46 -11.72 3.54
N ASN A 34 3.84 -10.58 3.88
CA ASN A 34 2.40 -10.47 3.99
C ASN A 34 1.69 -10.63 2.63
N LYS A 35 2.34 -10.25 1.53
CA LYS A 35 1.80 -10.46 0.18
C LYS A 35 1.65 -11.93 -0.17
N LYS A 36 2.58 -12.78 0.26
CA LYS A 36 2.48 -14.24 0.07
C LYS A 36 1.27 -14.81 0.82
N ALA A 37 1.07 -14.40 2.08
CA ALA A 37 -0.10 -14.80 2.86
C ALA A 37 -1.40 -14.30 2.23
N PHE A 38 -1.42 -13.02 1.82
CA PHE A 38 -2.57 -12.39 1.14
C PHE A 38 -2.99 -13.13 -0.14
N SER A 39 -2.04 -13.61 -0.94
CA SER A 39 -2.34 -14.36 -2.17
C SER A 39 -3.06 -15.69 -1.91
N GLY A 40 -3.02 -16.21 -0.69
CA GLY A 40 -3.76 -17.39 -0.24
C GLY A 40 -5.18 -17.11 0.30
N PHE A 41 -5.63 -15.86 0.36
CA PHE A 41 -6.94 -15.52 0.90
C PHE A 41 -8.07 -15.92 -0.07
N THR A 42 -9.19 -16.38 0.49
CA THR A 42 -10.32 -16.93 -0.29
C THR A 42 -10.99 -15.88 -1.17
N GLY A 43 -11.12 -14.65 -0.68
CA GLY A 43 -11.70 -13.53 -1.42
C GLY A 43 -10.91 -13.10 -2.67
N VAL A 44 -9.61 -13.43 -2.70
CA VAL A 44 -8.75 -13.20 -3.84
C VAL A 44 -8.93 -14.27 -4.92
N ALA A 45 -9.03 -15.54 -4.53
CA ALA A 45 -9.11 -16.69 -5.44
C ALA A 45 -10.43 -16.72 -6.24
N THR A 46 -11.52 -16.21 -5.68
CA THR A 46 -12.85 -16.30 -6.30
C THR A 46 -12.97 -15.42 -7.57
N ARG A 47 -12.19 -14.38 -7.69
CA ARG A 47 -12.28 -13.45 -8.82
C ARG A 47 -11.53 -13.91 -10.07
N PHE A 48 -10.52 -14.78 -9.94
CA PHE A 48 -9.77 -15.29 -11.08
C PHE A 48 -10.46 -16.46 -11.80
N ASN A 49 -11.47 -17.07 -11.18
CA ASN A 49 -12.26 -18.12 -11.81
C ASN A 49 -13.31 -17.60 -12.81
N ASP A 50 -13.55 -16.29 -12.86
CA ASP A 50 -14.61 -15.71 -13.70
C ASP A 50 -14.08 -15.07 -15.00
N VAL A 51 -12.83 -15.33 -15.39
CA VAL A 51 -12.33 -14.99 -16.72
C VAL A 51 -12.81 -16.07 -17.70
N LYS A 52 -14.07 -15.99 -18.10
CA LYS A 52 -14.61 -16.75 -19.20
C LYS A 52 -13.78 -16.50 -20.47
N GLY A 53 -13.05 -17.52 -20.91
CA GLY A 53 -12.42 -17.54 -22.23
C GLY A 53 -10.93 -17.92 -22.28
N ALA A 54 -10.27 -18.20 -21.18
CA ALA A 54 -8.90 -18.69 -21.20
C ALA A 54 -8.89 -20.22 -21.32
N THR A 55 -8.51 -20.74 -22.47
CA THR A 55 -8.35 -22.17 -22.78
C THR A 55 -7.15 -22.82 -22.05
N SER A 56 -6.51 -22.11 -21.16
CA SER A 56 -5.43 -22.60 -20.31
C SER A 56 -5.64 -22.05 -18.91
N ALA A 57 -5.74 -22.93 -17.92
CA ALA A 57 -5.72 -22.58 -16.52
C ALA A 57 -4.37 -21.94 -16.18
N ASN A 58 -4.25 -20.65 -16.35
CA ASN A 58 -3.09 -19.89 -15.90
C ASN A 58 -3.29 -19.64 -14.39
N ILE A 59 -2.67 -20.49 -13.58
CA ILE A 59 -2.66 -20.29 -12.12
C ILE A 59 -1.80 -19.06 -11.86
N ILE A 60 -2.45 -17.90 -11.74
CA ILE A 60 -1.78 -16.66 -11.35
C ILE A 60 -1.51 -16.75 -9.85
N GLY A 61 -0.27 -17.05 -9.49
CA GLY A 61 0.19 -17.16 -8.10
C GLY A 61 0.28 -15.82 -7.35
N SER A 62 -0.24 -14.73 -7.92
CA SER A 62 -0.27 -13.41 -7.27
C SER A 62 -1.60 -12.72 -7.51
N ALA A 63 -2.20 -12.17 -6.46
CA ALA A 63 -3.39 -11.35 -6.53
C ALA A 63 -3.06 -9.90 -6.25
N ASP A 64 -3.44 -9.02 -7.15
CA ASP A 64 -3.25 -7.57 -6.99
C ASP A 64 -4.55 -6.84 -6.61
N VAL A 65 -5.67 -7.55 -6.59
CA VAL A 65 -7.00 -7.02 -6.27
C VAL A 65 -7.68 -7.91 -5.24
N TYR A 66 -8.24 -7.29 -4.22
CA TYR A 66 -9.07 -7.92 -3.20
C TYR A 66 -10.47 -7.31 -3.22
N VAL A 67 -11.49 -8.15 -3.21
CA VAL A 67 -12.88 -7.73 -3.15
C VAL A 67 -13.43 -8.09 -1.79
N SER A 68 -13.77 -7.08 -1.02
CA SER A 68 -14.44 -7.22 0.27
C SER A 68 -15.90 -6.74 0.17
N ASP A 69 -16.64 -6.89 1.27
CA ASP A 69 -17.98 -6.33 1.42
C ASP A 69 -18.00 -4.79 1.39
N PHE A 70 -16.83 -4.18 1.59
CA PHE A 70 -16.63 -2.72 1.64
C PHE A 70 -16.12 -2.12 0.33
N GLY A 71 -15.84 -2.93 -0.68
CA GLY A 71 -15.39 -2.45 -1.99
C GLY A 71 -14.25 -3.27 -2.60
N VAL A 72 -13.61 -2.65 -3.58
CA VAL A 72 -12.50 -3.23 -4.33
C VAL A 72 -11.20 -2.56 -3.90
N HIS A 73 -10.27 -3.36 -3.38
CA HIS A 73 -9.00 -2.87 -2.86
C HIS A 73 -7.85 -3.35 -3.74
N LYS A 74 -6.91 -2.46 -4.04
CA LYS A 74 -5.69 -2.76 -4.76
C LYS A 74 -4.57 -3.12 -3.80
N ALA A 75 -3.99 -4.30 -3.94
CA ALA A 75 -2.82 -4.70 -3.16
C ALA A 75 -1.53 -4.17 -3.80
N VAL A 76 -0.79 -3.37 -3.04
CA VAL A 76 0.48 -2.75 -3.45
C VAL A 76 1.63 -3.30 -2.62
N LEU A 77 2.62 -3.85 -3.32
CA LEU A 77 3.84 -4.33 -2.70
C LEU A 77 4.82 -3.18 -2.44
N ASN A 78 5.26 -3.02 -1.20
CA ASN A 78 6.26 -2.03 -0.84
C ASN A 78 7.46 -2.69 -0.14
N ARG A 79 8.65 -2.62 -0.78
CA ARG A 79 9.87 -3.24 -0.25
C ARG A 79 10.44 -2.57 0.99
N TYR A 80 10.04 -1.33 1.25
CA TYR A 80 10.49 -0.56 2.43
C TYR A 80 9.57 -0.73 3.63
N MET A 81 8.48 -1.45 3.47
CA MET A 81 7.52 -1.67 4.53
C MET A 81 7.99 -2.78 5.47
N ARG A 82 7.75 -2.58 6.77
CA ARG A 82 8.04 -3.59 7.79
C ARG A 82 7.11 -4.79 7.62
N ASP A 83 7.64 -6.00 7.82
CA ASP A 83 6.87 -7.23 7.72
C ASP A 83 5.76 -7.34 8.76
N GLN A 84 5.89 -6.64 9.88
CA GLN A 84 4.94 -6.65 10.99
C GLN A 84 3.73 -5.75 10.80
N ALA A 85 3.53 -5.14 9.64
CA ALA A 85 2.44 -4.22 9.40
C ALA A 85 1.84 -4.36 8.00
N VAL A 86 0.52 -4.14 7.92
CA VAL A 86 -0.23 -3.96 6.68
C VAL A 86 -1.03 -2.67 6.82
N LEU A 87 -0.99 -1.80 5.81
CA LEU A 87 -1.70 -0.53 5.79
C LEU A 87 -2.85 -0.57 4.79
N CYS A 88 -4.03 -0.19 5.24
CA CYS A 88 -5.20 0.07 4.41
C CYS A 88 -5.33 1.59 4.28
N LEU A 89 -5.13 2.11 3.08
CA LEU A 89 -5.01 3.53 2.81
C LEU A 89 -6.14 4.01 1.91
N ASP A 90 -6.68 5.16 2.26
CA ASP A 90 -7.57 5.93 1.41
C ASP A 90 -6.75 7.03 0.72
N PRO A 91 -6.53 6.96 -0.61
CA PRO A 91 -5.71 7.93 -1.33
C PRO A 91 -6.27 9.35 -1.31
N ASP A 92 -7.58 9.52 -1.12
CA ASP A 92 -8.22 10.85 -1.12
C ASP A 92 -7.85 11.66 0.11
N HIS A 93 -7.41 10.98 1.17
CA HIS A 93 -7.00 11.58 2.43
C HIS A 93 -5.47 11.61 2.66
N VAL A 94 -4.68 11.23 1.64
CA VAL A 94 -3.20 11.26 1.70
C VAL A 94 -2.64 12.06 0.55
N GLY A 95 -1.75 12.98 0.84
CA GLY A 95 -1.09 13.80 -0.16
C GLY A 95 0.34 14.14 0.20
N ILE A 96 1.07 14.66 -0.78
CA ILE A 96 2.41 15.21 -0.58
C ILE A 96 2.33 16.71 -0.77
N ALA A 97 2.69 17.47 0.26
CA ALA A 97 2.83 18.91 0.17
C ALA A 97 4.30 19.29 -0.02
N PHE A 98 4.58 20.13 -1.00
CA PHE A 98 5.90 20.67 -1.28
C PHE A 98 6.01 22.08 -0.74
N LEU A 99 6.94 22.34 0.17
CA LEU A 99 7.33 23.69 0.56
C LEU A 99 8.20 24.31 -0.54
N ARG A 100 9.15 23.52 -1.06
CA ARG A 100 9.98 23.86 -2.22
C ARG A 100 10.01 22.69 -3.17
N PRO A 101 9.57 22.88 -4.44
CA PRO A 101 9.73 21.87 -5.45
C PRO A 101 11.21 21.63 -5.75
N PHE A 102 11.53 20.46 -6.30
CA PHE A 102 12.91 20.17 -6.68
C PHE A 102 13.43 21.19 -7.69
N SER A 103 14.45 21.93 -7.28
CA SER A 103 15.12 22.94 -8.12
C SER A 103 16.62 22.67 -8.19
N LYS A 104 17.19 22.87 -9.38
CA LYS A 104 18.62 22.76 -9.62
C LYS A 104 19.24 24.16 -9.60
N THR A 105 20.15 24.41 -8.67
CA THR A 105 20.87 25.69 -8.56
C THR A 105 22.33 25.45 -8.85
N PRO A 106 22.95 26.18 -9.84
CA PRO A 106 24.36 26.11 -10.08
C PRO A 106 25.12 26.76 -8.92
N LEU A 107 26.18 26.11 -8.48
CA LEU A 107 27.11 26.65 -7.48
C LEU A 107 28.26 27.37 -8.15
N ALA A 108 28.95 28.23 -7.39
CA ALA A 108 30.15 28.94 -7.89
C ALA A 108 31.21 27.94 -8.36
N ARG A 109 31.82 28.21 -9.51
CA ARG A 109 32.90 27.41 -10.07
C ARG A 109 34.15 27.53 -9.18
N THR A 110 34.68 26.39 -8.77
CA THR A 110 35.99 26.30 -8.14
C THR A 110 36.89 25.48 -9.07
N GLY A 111 37.68 26.16 -9.93
CA GLY A 111 38.49 25.52 -10.94
C GLY A 111 37.69 25.11 -12.20
N ASP A 112 38.10 24.04 -12.86
CA ASP A 112 37.54 23.56 -14.14
C ASP A 112 36.32 22.61 -13.94
N SER A 113 35.71 22.58 -12.74
CA SER A 113 34.56 21.74 -12.43
C SER A 113 33.29 22.55 -12.29
N GLU A 114 32.18 22.06 -12.89
CA GLU A 114 30.82 22.57 -12.63
C GLU A 114 30.14 21.79 -11.52
N ARG A 115 29.63 22.52 -10.54
CA ARG A 115 28.87 21.95 -9.41
C ARG A 115 27.47 22.51 -9.41
N PHE A 116 26.53 21.66 -9.04
CA PHE A 116 25.14 22.09 -8.85
C PHE A 116 24.57 21.44 -7.59
N GLN A 117 23.58 22.10 -7.01
CA GLN A 117 22.84 21.64 -5.87
C GLN A 117 21.38 21.40 -6.29
N ILE A 118 20.82 20.28 -5.86
CA ILE A 118 19.40 20.00 -6.01
C ILE A 118 18.79 20.07 -4.62
N ILE A 119 17.79 20.91 -4.47
CA ILE A 119 17.04 21.09 -3.20
C ILE A 119 15.58 20.80 -3.48
N GLY A 120 14.96 20.06 -2.56
CA GLY A 120 13.52 19.84 -2.53
C GLY A 120 13.08 19.62 -1.08
N GLU A 121 11.96 20.21 -0.70
CA GLU A 121 11.37 20.06 0.62
C GLU A 121 9.91 19.62 0.46
N ALA A 122 9.60 18.43 0.96
CA ALA A 122 8.27 17.84 0.88
C ALA A 122 7.89 17.21 2.22
N THR A 123 6.60 17.16 2.51
CA THR A 123 6.05 16.45 3.66
C THR A 123 4.82 15.64 3.27
N LEU A 124 4.57 14.58 4.02
CA LEU A 124 3.34 13.81 3.91
C LEU A 124 2.22 14.54 4.65
N VAL A 125 1.08 14.68 4.01
CA VAL A 125 -0.14 15.25 4.60
C VAL A 125 -1.20 14.17 4.67
N VAL A 126 -1.78 13.99 5.85
CA VAL A 126 -2.92 13.11 6.10
C VAL A 126 -4.05 13.98 6.63
N THR A 127 -5.11 14.13 5.87
CA THR A 127 -6.24 15.01 6.21
C THR A 127 -7.22 14.36 7.17
N ASN A 128 -7.42 13.04 7.05
CA ASN A 128 -8.25 12.28 7.97
C ASN A 128 -7.52 10.97 8.38
N PRO A 129 -6.91 10.92 9.58
CA PRO A 129 -6.19 9.73 10.03
C PRO A 129 -7.11 8.53 10.25
N ASN A 130 -8.39 8.74 10.57
CA ASN A 130 -9.35 7.67 10.83
C ASN A 130 -9.87 6.98 9.55
N ALA A 131 -9.68 7.62 8.37
CA ALA A 131 -9.98 7.01 7.07
C ALA A 131 -9.01 5.88 6.71
N HIS A 132 -7.95 5.70 7.49
CA HIS A 132 -6.93 4.69 7.29
C HIS A 132 -6.96 3.64 8.39
N ALA A 133 -6.60 2.41 8.04
CA ALA A 133 -6.45 1.34 9.03
C ALA A 133 -5.08 0.69 8.94
N LYS A 134 -4.65 0.09 10.05
CA LYS A 134 -3.39 -0.61 10.15
C LYS A 134 -3.57 -1.93 10.88
N VAL A 135 -3.12 -3.02 10.25
CA VAL A 135 -2.96 -4.30 10.92
C VAL A 135 -1.52 -4.38 11.44
N GLN A 136 -1.34 -4.69 12.72
CA GLN A 136 -0.04 -4.77 13.39
C GLN A 136 0.24 -6.17 13.92
N ASN A 137 1.54 -6.43 14.20
CA ASN A 137 2.03 -7.69 14.77
C ASN A 137 1.76 -8.91 13.87
N VAL A 138 1.72 -8.71 12.57
CA VAL A 138 1.58 -9.75 11.54
C VAL A 138 2.93 -10.02 10.86
N GLY A 139 3.05 -11.14 10.14
CA GLY A 139 4.28 -11.47 9.41
C GLY A 139 5.18 -12.46 10.14
N GLY A 140 4.57 -13.38 10.89
CA GLY A 140 5.24 -14.54 11.49
C GLY A 140 5.38 -15.70 10.51
#